data_aab6c36e0666670f31727116f658e182
#
_entry.id   aab6c36e0666670f31727116f658e182
#
_cell.length_a   1.000
_cell.length_b   1.000
_cell.length_c   1.000
_cell.angle_alpha   90.00
_cell.angle_beta   90.00
_cell.angle_gamma   90.00
#
_symmetry.space_group_name_H-M   'P 1'
#
loop_
_entity.id
_entity.type
_entity.pdbx_description
1 polymer ?
#
loop_
_entity_poly.entity_id
_entity_poly.type
_entity_poly.pdbx_seq_one_letter_code
_entity_poly.pdbx_strand_id
1 'polypeptide(L)' 'MADLELLTTAQVLELLQIGRTKLWALVRSGALPAYRIGEGANAPLRYRRSEVLRWLESQRVVVEPGADPPPLGEDAP' A
#
# COMPACT_ATOMS: atom_id res chain seq x y z
N MET A 1 -6.68 -12.21 -15.15
CA MET A 1 -6.36 -10.88 -15.62
C MET A 1 -6.52 -9.84 -14.54
N ALA A 2 -6.71 -10.30 -13.32
CA ALA A 2 -6.80 -9.37 -12.22
C ALA A 2 -5.55 -8.51 -12.08
N ASP A 3 -4.44 -9.00 -12.60
CA ASP A 3 -3.17 -8.29 -12.48
C ASP A 3 -3.14 -6.98 -13.23
N LEU A 4 -4.07 -6.80 -14.17
CA LEU A 4 -4.11 -5.58 -14.96
C LEU A 4 -4.99 -4.52 -14.34
N GLU A 5 -5.58 -4.82 -13.21
CA GLU A 5 -6.47 -3.87 -12.57
C GLU A 5 -5.68 -2.75 -11.92
N LEU A 6 -6.15 -1.53 -12.14
CA LEU A 6 -5.56 -0.35 -11.52
C LEU A 6 -6.48 0.16 -10.43
N LEU A 7 -5.87 0.69 -9.39
CA LEU A 7 -6.61 1.22 -8.26
C LEU A 7 -6.34 2.72 -8.14
N THR A 8 -7.36 3.44 -7.69
CA THR A 8 -7.19 4.85 -7.37
C THR A 8 -6.56 4.98 -5.99
N THR A 9 -6.12 6.20 -5.66
CA THR A 9 -5.59 6.45 -4.34
C THR A 9 -6.62 6.10 -3.26
N ALA A 10 -7.87 6.54 -3.46
CA ALA A 10 -8.91 6.26 -2.48
C ALA A 10 -9.12 4.76 -2.30
N GLN A 11 -9.07 4.01 -3.39
CA GLN A 11 -9.24 2.57 -3.30
C GLN A 11 -8.09 1.90 -2.55
N VAL A 12 -6.87 2.39 -2.74
CA VAL A 12 -5.73 1.84 -2.02
C VAL A 12 -5.84 2.14 -0.53
N LEU A 13 -6.23 3.37 -0.19
CA LEU A 13 -6.41 3.72 1.22
C LEU A 13 -7.45 2.81 1.87
N GLU A 14 -8.52 2.53 1.16
CA GLU A 14 -9.56 1.68 1.68
C GLU A 14 -9.11 0.22 1.77
N LEU A 15 -8.43 -0.24 0.74
CA LEU A 15 -7.95 -1.62 0.70
C LEU A 15 -6.97 -1.90 1.83
N LEU A 16 -6.03 -1.01 2.03
CA LEU A 16 -5.01 -1.20 3.05
C LEU A 16 -5.41 -0.63 4.40
N GLN A 17 -6.49 0.10 4.47
CA GLN A 17 -6.97 0.70 5.71
C GLN A 17 -5.90 1.59 6.34
N ILE A 18 -5.31 2.44 5.52
CA ILE A 18 -4.28 3.38 5.99
C ILE A 18 -4.68 4.78 5.59
N GLY A 19 -4.04 5.76 6.24
CA GLY A 19 -4.27 7.14 5.92
C GLY A 19 -3.35 7.65 4.82
N ARG A 20 -3.63 8.87 4.36
CA ARG A 20 -2.88 9.44 3.25
C ARG A 20 -1.40 9.64 3.59
N THR A 21 -1.12 10.05 4.81
CA THR A 21 0.27 10.27 5.21
C THR A 21 1.07 9.00 5.10
N LYS A 22 0.50 7.90 5.56
CA LYS A 22 1.17 6.61 5.47
C LYS A 22 1.38 6.20 4.03
N LEU A 23 0.36 6.38 3.20
CA LEU A 23 0.48 6.01 1.79
C LEU A 23 1.56 6.83 1.11
N TRP A 24 1.58 8.14 1.34
CA TRP A 24 2.59 8.98 0.73
C TRP A 24 3.99 8.60 1.16
N ALA A 25 4.16 8.22 2.43
CA ALA A 25 5.46 7.77 2.90
C ALA A 25 5.90 6.51 2.15
N LEU A 26 4.97 5.59 1.91
CA LEU A 26 5.28 4.36 1.18
C LEU A 26 5.65 4.64 -0.27
N VAL A 27 4.93 5.55 -0.91
CA VAL A 27 5.20 5.90 -2.29
C VAL A 27 6.56 6.63 -2.37
N ARG A 28 6.80 7.54 -1.46
CA ARG A 28 8.02 8.34 -1.49
C ARG A 28 9.26 7.48 -1.25
N SER A 29 9.14 6.48 -0.41
CA SER A 29 10.26 5.60 -0.11
C SER A 29 10.51 4.57 -1.19
N GLY A 30 9.59 4.46 -2.15
CA GLY A 30 9.69 3.46 -3.20
C GLY A 30 9.15 2.10 -2.83
N ALA A 31 8.59 1.98 -1.63
CA ALA A 31 8.05 0.69 -1.19
C ALA A 31 6.79 0.31 -1.97
N LEU A 32 6.03 1.31 -2.40
CA LEU A 32 4.78 1.08 -3.12
C LEU A 32 4.80 1.90 -4.40
N PRO A 33 4.85 1.24 -5.57
CA PRO A 33 4.89 1.97 -6.83
C PRO A 33 3.56 2.68 -7.12
N ALA A 34 3.69 3.88 -7.65
CA ALA A 34 2.53 4.66 -8.07
C ALA A 34 2.80 5.14 -9.49
N TYR A 35 1.74 5.21 -10.27
CA TYR A 35 1.83 5.58 -11.68
C TYR A 35 0.99 6.81 -11.93
N ARG A 36 1.61 7.78 -12.61
CA ARG A 36 0.89 8.99 -12.99
C ARG A 36 0.30 8.77 -14.38
N ILE A 37 -1.00 8.88 -14.47
CA ILE A 37 -1.68 8.64 -15.74
C ILE A 37 -1.85 9.97 -16.45
N GLY A 38 -0.92 10.24 -17.34
CA GLY A 38 -0.91 11.49 -18.08
C GLY A 38 0.29 12.33 -17.73
N GLU A 39 0.29 13.55 -18.25
CA GLU A 39 1.38 14.48 -18.03
C GLU A 39 0.94 15.60 -17.09
N GLY A 40 1.93 16.17 -16.42
CA GLY A 40 1.65 17.28 -15.55
C GLY A 40 1.52 16.86 -14.10
N ALA A 41 1.69 17.84 -13.22
CA ALA A 41 1.71 17.57 -11.79
C ALA A 41 0.35 17.13 -11.25
N ASN A 42 -0.71 17.49 -11.96
CA ASN A 42 -2.05 17.17 -11.50
C ASN A 42 -2.64 15.92 -12.12
N ALA A 43 -1.83 15.18 -12.88
CA ALA A 43 -2.31 13.95 -13.48
C ALA A 43 -2.68 12.96 -12.38
N PRO A 44 -3.76 12.20 -12.57
CA PRO A 44 -4.20 11.27 -11.53
C PRO A 44 -3.21 10.14 -11.33
N LEU A 45 -3.12 9.69 -10.09
CA LEU A 45 -2.27 8.56 -9.74
C LEU A 45 -3.08 7.28 -9.73
N ARG A 46 -2.44 6.22 -10.15
CA ARG A 46 -3.04 4.89 -10.11
C ARG A 46 -2.00 3.92 -9.56
N TYR A 47 -2.49 2.81 -9.06
CA TYR A 47 -1.65 1.80 -8.44
C TYR A 47 -2.04 0.45 -9.01
N ARG A 48 -1.05 -0.39 -9.28
CA ARG A 48 -1.35 -1.73 -9.75
C ARG A 48 -1.80 -2.58 -8.58
N ARG A 49 -2.95 -3.22 -8.73
CA ARG A 49 -3.48 -4.04 -7.65
C ARG A 49 -2.49 -5.13 -7.24
N SER A 50 -1.85 -5.75 -8.23
CA SER A 50 -0.89 -6.83 -7.92
C SER A 50 0.27 -6.31 -7.08
N GLU A 51 0.73 -5.09 -7.35
CA GLU A 51 1.83 -4.53 -6.60
C GLU A 51 1.43 -4.13 -5.19
N VAL A 52 0.20 -3.65 -5.05
CA VAL A 52 -0.32 -3.32 -3.72
C VAL A 52 -0.43 -4.58 -2.87
N LEU A 53 -0.94 -5.64 -3.46
CA LEU A 53 -1.09 -6.90 -2.74
C LEU A 53 0.28 -7.52 -2.43
N ARG A 54 1.24 -7.37 -3.33
CA ARG A 54 2.59 -7.87 -3.07
C ARG A 54 3.23 -7.13 -1.90
N TRP A 55 3.04 -5.80 -1.86
CA TRP A 55 3.55 -5.05 -0.73
C TRP A 55 2.89 -5.51 0.56
N LEU A 56 1.58 -5.73 0.52
CA LEU A 56 0.85 -6.17 1.70
C LEU A 56 1.40 -7.49 2.20
N GLU A 57 1.69 -8.43 1.29
CA GLU A 57 2.25 -9.71 1.68
C GLU A 57 3.61 -9.55 2.36
N SER A 58 4.38 -8.58 1.92
CA SER A 58 5.69 -8.35 2.51
C SER A 58 5.60 -7.83 3.95
N GLN A 59 4.42 -7.37 4.35
CA GLN A 59 4.22 -6.86 5.71
C GLN A 59 3.65 -7.91 6.65
N ARG A 60 3.58 -9.14 6.16
CA ARG A 60 3.04 -10.22 6.96
C ARG A 60 3.84 -10.41 8.24
N VAL A 61 3.12 -10.52 9.34
CA VAL A 61 3.76 -10.77 10.64
C VAL A 61 3.93 -12.27 10.80
N VAL A 62 5.17 -12.68 11.07
CA VAL A 62 5.48 -14.08 11.30
C VAL A 62 5.81 -14.25 12.77
N VAL A 63 5.04 -15.08 13.45
CA VAL A 63 5.27 -15.34 14.87
C VAL A 63 5.76 -16.78 15.00
N GLU A 64 6.97 -16.92 15.51
CA GLU A 64 7.55 -18.25 15.67
C GLU A 64 7.05 -18.89 16.96
N PRO A 65 6.92 -20.23 16.96
CA PRO A 65 6.46 -20.91 18.17
C PRO A 65 7.38 -20.58 19.34
N GLY A 66 6.77 -20.21 20.47
CA GLY A 66 7.53 -19.88 21.66
C GLY A 66 8.03 -18.45 21.74
N ALA A 67 7.87 -17.68 20.70
CA ALA A 67 8.27 -16.29 20.69
C ALA A 67 7.09 -15.40 21.07
N ASP A 68 7.41 -14.29 21.70
CA ASP A 68 6.37 -13.32 22.01
C ASP A 68 5.87 -12.70 20.72
N PRO A 69 4.55 -12.48 20.60
CA PRO A 69 4.05 -11.79 19.43
C PRO A 69 4.55 -10.35 19.40
N PRO A 70 4.67 -9.78 18.18
CA PRO A 70 5.04 -8.37 18.09
C PRO A 70 3.96 -7.50 18.72
N PRO A 71 4.35 -6.31 19.18
CA PRO A 71 3.38 -5.41 19.78
C PRO A 71 2.29 -5.05 18.77
N LEU A 72 1.07 -4.94 19.27
CA LEU A 72 -0.03 -4.51 18.43
C LEU A 72 0.15 -3.04 18.13
N GLY A 73 0.24 -2.73 16.85
CA GLY A 73 0.36 -1.35 16.44
C GLY A 73 -0.98 -0.64 16.52
N GLU A 74 -0.90 0.66 16.67
CA GLU A 74 -2.10 1.47 16.62
C GLU A 74 -2.37 1.85 15.18
N ASP A 75 -3.61 1.66 14.78
CA ASP A 75 -4.00 2.07 13.45
C ASP A 75 -4.31 3.54 13.49
N ALA A 76 -3.27 4.34 13.30
CA ALA A 76 -3.49 5.77 13.22
C ALA A 76 -4.01 6.09 11.83
N PRO A 77 -5.14 6.73 11.75
CA PRO A 77 -5.70 7.11 10.45
C PRO A 77 -4.86 8.15 9.75
#